data_1d25a6e337189de1eb8348820ffb6f5b
#
_entry.id   1d25a6e337189de1eb8348820ffb6f5b
#
_cell.length_a   1.000
_cell.length_b   1.000
_cell.length_c   1.000
_cell.angle_alpha   90.00
_cell.angle_beta   90.00
_cell.angle_gamma   90.00
#
_symmetry.space_group_name_H-M   'P 1'
#
loop_
_entity.id
_entity.type
_entity.pdbx_description
1 polymer ?
#
loop_
_entity_poly.entity_id
_entity_poly.type
_entity_poly.pdbx_seq_one_letter_code
_entity_poly.pdbx_strand_id
1 'polypeptide(L)'
;MTWIKPSEVPVSSSYSIAEYKKMIGANKAKRGSKRPKVKGEKVQSEGEVILATALRVLKIEFEQEFKFHPTRKWKADFHLKGKKILVEVEGGIWSNGRHTRGKGYLADLDKYNAATMMGYQVIRFSTEQVKSGKAIEQIEKMVGDLG
;
A
#
# COMPACT_ATOMS: atom_id res chain seq x y z
N MET A 1 2.90 -10.36 -25.98
CA MET A 1 2.84 -9.12 -25.19
C MET A 1 3.76 -9.25 -23.99
N THR A 2 4.73 -8.38 -23.89
CA THR A 2 5.72 -8.40 -22.80
C THR A 2 5.20 -7.54 -21.65
N TRP A 3 5.00 -8.12 -20.50
CA TRP A 3 4.63 -7.37 -19.30
C TRP A 3 5.87 -6.86 -18.60
N ILE A 4 5.76 -5.67 -18.01
CA ILE A 4 6.82 -5.05 -17.21
C ILE A 4 6.48 -5.15 -15.73
N LYS A 5 7.51 -5.03 -14.89
CA LYS A 5 7.29 -4.97 -13.43
C LYS A 5 6.64 -3.63 -13.07
N PRO A 6 5.80 -3.59 -12.04
CA PRO A 6 5.21 -2.32 -11.59
C PRO A 6 6.26 -1.23 -11.30
N SER A 7 7.44 -1.61 -10.82
CA SER A 7 8.55 -0.68 -10.56
C SER A 7 9.20 -0.12 -11.84
N GLU A 8 8.96 -0.74 -12.98
CA GLU A 8 9.53 -0.37 -14.28
C GLU A 8 8.60 0.51 -15.13
N VAL A 9 7.38 0.76 -14.63
CA VAL A 9 6.42 1.63 -15.33
C VAL A 9 6.94 3.06 -15.34
N PRO A 10 7.07 3.70 -16.53
CA PRO A 10 7.54 5.09 -16.61
C PRO A 10 6.59 6.05 -15.87
N VAL A 11 7.13 6.88 -15.00
CA VAL A 11 6.34 7.85 -14.20
C VAL A 11 6.15 9.20 -14.89
N SER A 12 6.82 9.41 -16.02
CA SER A 12 6.73 10.64 -16.79
C SER A 12 5.42 10.84 -17.53
N SER A 13 4.68 9.77 -17.74
CA SER A 13 3.40 9.76 -18.46
C SER A 13 2.24 9.48 -17.52
N SER A 14 1.05 9.96 -17.88
CA SER A 14 -0.18 9.62 -17.17
C SER A 14 -0.81 8.40 -17.83
N TYR A 15 -1.18 7.43 -17.00
CA TYR A 15 -1.85 6.21 -17.44
C TYR A 15 -3.21 6.09 -16.78
N SER A 16 -4.16 5.52 -17.48
CA SER A 16 -5.39 5.05 -16.87
C SER A 16 -5.12 3.76 -16.06
N ILE A 17 -6.01 3.43 -15.15
CA ILE A 17 -5.93 2.16 -14.41
C ILE A 17 -5.88 0.96 -15.36
N ALA A 18 -6.73 0.97 -16.40
CA ALA A 18 -6.76 -0.12 -17.39
C ALA A 18 -5.41 -0.29 -18.09
N GLU A 19 -4.78 0.81 -18.49
CA GLU A 19 -3.45 0.79 -19.11
C GLU A 19 -2.39 0.29 -18.15
N TYR A 20 -2.37 0.77 -16.92
CA TYR A 20 -1.44 0.30 -15.90
C TYR A 20 -1.57 -1.20 -15.66
N LYS A 21 -2.78 -1.71 -15.43
CA LYS A 21 -3.05 -3.14 -15.24
C LYS A 21 -2.59 -4.00 -16.41
N LYS A 22 -2.80 -3.50 -17.63
CA LYS A 22 -2.36 -4.17 -18.85
C LYS A 22 -0.83 -4.25 -18.94
N MET A 23 -0.13 -3.16 -18.59
CA MET A 23 1.33 -3.10 -18.62
C MET A 23 2.00 -4.06 -17.64
N ILE A 24 1.47 -4.19 -16.43
CA ILE A 24 2.03 -5.06 -15.40
C ILE A 24 1.52 -6.51 -15.45
N GLY A 25 0.58 -6.82 -16.32
CA GLY A 25 -0.01 -8.17 -16.41
C GLY A 25 -0.69 -8.58 -15.10
N ALA A 26 -1.53 -7.74 -14.54
CA ALA A 26 -2.09 -7.84 -13.19
C ALA A 26 -2.75 -9.18 -12.84
N ASN A 27 -3.08 -9.99 -13.83
CA ASN A 27 -3.73 -11.29 -13.65
C ASN A 27 -2.75 -12.47 -13.54
N LYS A 28 -1.43 -12.25 -13.58
CA LYS A 28 -0.42 -13.30 -13.50
C LYS A 28 0.63 -12.99 -12.44
N ALA A 29 0.40 -13.48 -11.23
CA ALA A 29 1.40 -13.39 -10.17
C ALA A 29 2.52 -14.43 -10.39
N LYS A 30 3.74 -13.98 -10.73
CA LYS A 30 4.93 -14.80 -10.59
C LYS A 30 5.46 -14.67 -9.16
N ARG A 31 5.70 -15.80 -8.50
CA ARG A 31 6.40 -15.82 -7.21
C ARG A 31 7.81 -15.28 -7.40
N GLY A 32 8.06 -14.09 -6.86
CA GLY A 32 9.40 -13.50 -6.86
C GLY A 32 10.36 -14.21 -5.90
N SER A 33 11.62 -14.32 -6.26
CA SER A 33 12.68 -14.81 -5.39
C SER A 33 12.88 -13.86 -4.19
N LYS A 34 13.07 -14.42 -3.00
CA LYS A 34 13.34 -13.64 -1.79
C LYS A 34 14.73 -12.98 -1.90
N ARG A 35 14.78 -11.65 -1.84
CA ARG A 35 16.05 -10.93 -1.69
C ARG A 35 16.57 -11.06 -0.27
N PRO A 36 17.91 -11.19 -0.05
CA PRO A 36 18.49 -11.21 1.29
C PRO A 36 18.25 -9.89 2.03
N LYS A 37 17.84 -9.96 3.29
CA LYS A 37 17.63 -8.80 4.15
C LYS A 37 18.96 -8.27 4.68
N VAL A 38 19.22 -6.99 4.47
CA VAL A 38 20.32 -6.28 5.14
C VAL A 38 19.83 -5.84 6.53
N LYS A 39 20.65 -6.13 7.55
CA LYS A 39 20.33 -5.82 8.96
C LYS A 39 20.34 -4.30 9.15
N GLY A 40 19.20 -3.68 9.51
CA GLY A 40 19.14 -2.28 9.93
C GLY A 40 18.19 -1.36 9.13
N GLU A 41 17.78 -1.72 7.93
CA GLU A 41 16.81 -0.93 7.18
C GLU A 41 15.45 -1.64 7.13
N LYS A 42 14.37 -0.89 7.33
CA LYS A 42 13.03 -1.41 7.07
C LYS A 42 12.89 -1.64 5.58
N VAL A 43 13.05 -2.89 5.17
CA VAL A 43 12.81 -3.27 3.77
C VAL A 43 11.31 -3.17 3.51
N GLN A 44 10.93 -2.32 2.56
CA GLN A 44 9.56 -2.23 2.11
C GLN A 44 9.08 -3.59 1.59
N SER A 45 7.87 -3.95 1.95
CA SER A 45 7.26 -5.18 1.43
C SER A 45 7.01 -5.05 -0.08
N GLU A 46 6.92 -6.20 -0.75
CA GLU A 46 6.59 -6.23 -2.18
C GLU A 46 5.30 -5.46 -2.49
N GLY A 47 4.28 -5.63 -1.67
CA GLY A 47 3.00 -4.92 -1.82
C GLY A 47 3.16 -3.40 -1.68
N GLU A 48 3.96 -2.94 -0.73
CA GLU A 48 4.23 -1.50 -0.56
C GLU A 48 4.93 -0.90 -1.78
N VAL A 49 5.93 -1.59 -2.32
CA VAL A 49 6.66 -1.14 -3.52
C VAL A 49 5.73 -1.04 -4.73
N ILE A 50 4.91 -2.06 -4.94
CA ILE A 50 3.95 -2.09 -6.05
C ILE A 50 2.93 -0.97 -5.91
N LEU A 51 2.38 -0.77 -4.73
CA LEU A 51 1.38 0.28 -4.49
C LEU A 51 1.99 1.67 -4.66
N ALA A 52 3.20 1.91 -4.14
CA ALA A 52 3.89 3.18 -4.32
C ALA A 52 4.10 3.51 -5.80
N THR A 53 4.51 2.53 -6.59
CA THR A 53 4.67 2.70 -8.03
C THR A 53 3.35 3.03 -8.73
N ALA A 54 2.28 2.31 -8.38
CA ALA A 54 0.95 2.56 -8.93
C ALA A 54 0.44 3.98 -8.62
N LEU A 55 0.63 4.43 -7.39
CA LEU A 55 0.25 5.79 -6.99
C LEU A 55 1.01 6.85 -7.77
N ARG A 56 2.32 6.66 -7.97
CA ARG A 56 3.15 7.57 -8.78
C ARG A 56 2.68 7.63 -10.23
N VAL A 57 2.41 6.48 -10.82
CA VAL A 57 1.93 6.37 -12.21
C VAL A 57 0.63 7.13 -12.41
N LEU A 58 -0.29 7.05 -11.45
CA LEU A 58 -1.57 7.76 -11.50
C LEU A 58 -1.47 9.20 -10.97
N LYS A 59 -0.27 9.67 -10.62
CA LYS A 59 -0.02 11.01 -10.09
C LYS A 59 -0.82 11.35 -8.84
N ILE A 60 -1.06 10.35 -8.00
CA ILE A 60 -1.64 10.52 -6.68
C ILE A 60 -0.50 10.76 -5.69
N GLU A 61 -0.44 11.95 -5.12
CA GLU A 61 0.60 12.32 -4.16
C GLU A 61 0.41 11.60 -2.82
N PHE A 62 1.51 11.11 -2.27
CA PHE A 62 1.50 10.37 -1.01
C PHE A 62 2.79 10.54 -0.21
N GLU A 63 2.71 10.24 1.06
CA GLU A 63 3.84 10.12 1.99
C GLU A 63 3.90 8.70 2.51
N GLN A 64 5.09 8.10 2.53
CA GLN A 64 5.30 6.78 3.10
C GLN A 64 5.76 6.88 4.55
N GLU A 65 5.48 5.84 5.34
CA GLU A 65 5.87 5.77 6.75
C GLU A 65 5.40 7.00 7.53
N PHE A 66 4.16 7.40 7.31
CA PHE A 66 3.58 8.63 7.83
C PHE A 66 3.21 8.49 9.31
N LYS A 67 3.82 9.32 10.15
CA LYS A 67 3.46 9.44 11.56
C LYS A 67 2.23 10.33 11.69
N PHE A 68 1.10 9.74 11.99
CA PHE A 68 -0.16 10.49 12.08
C PHE A 68 -0.52 10.93 13.50
N HIS A 69 0.11 10.34 14.52
CA HIS A 69 -0.22 10.61 15.91
C HIS A 69 0.80 11.55 16.55
N PRO A 70 0.36 12.58 17.34
CA PRO A 70 1.27 13.58 17.89
C PRO A 70 2.24 13.03 18.96
N THR A 71 1.85 12.00 19.71
CA THR A 71 2.66 11.45 20.81
C THR A 71 3.06 10.00 20.65
N ARG A 72 2.27 9.21 19.94
CA ARG A 72 2.58 7.79 19.69
C ARG A 72 3.47 7.65 18.45
N LYS A 73 4.30 6.62 18.44
CA LYS A 73 5.20 6.32 17.31
C LYS A 73 4.53 5.57 16.16
N TRP A 74 3.20 5.54 16.13
CA TRP A 74 2.45 4.86 15.08
C TRP A 74 2.67 5.51 13.72
N LYS A 75 2.84 4.65 12.72
CA LYS A 75 3.00 5.06 11.32
C LYS A 75 2.00 4.33 10.45
N ALA A 76 1.49 5.01 9.46
CA ALA A 76 0.77 4.39 8.36
C ALA A 76 1.74 4.14 7.20
N ASP A 77 1.54 3.06 6.45
CA ASP A 77 2.39 2.77 5.29
C ASP A 77 2.31 3.89 4.25
N PHE A 78 1.13 4.44 4.03
CA PHE A 78 0.89 5.55 3.12
C PHE A 78 -0.11 6.54 3.70
N HIS A 79 0.14 7.82 3.43
CA HIS A 79 -0.81 8.91 3.64
C HIS A 79 -1.03 9.61 2.30
N LEU A 80 -2.26 9.71 1.84
CA LEU A 80 -2.58 10.45 0.61
C LEU A 80 -2.59 11.96 0.92
N LYS A 81 -1.66 12.70 0.30
CA LYS A 81 -1.48 14.13 0.56
C LYS A 81 -2.74 14.94 0.26
N GLY A 82 -3.02 15.90 1.15
CA GLY A 82 -4.20 16.73 1.03
C GLY A 82 -5.51 16.04 1.36
N LYS A 83 -5.47 14.79 1.80
CA LYS A 83 -6.64 13.99 2.16
C LYS A 83 -6.41 13.32 3.51
N LYS A 84 -7.47 13.09 4.25
CA LYS A 84 -7.45 12.36 5.53
C LYS A 84 -7.56 10.85 5.30
N ILE A 85 -6.70 10.31 4.44
CA ILE A 85 -6.72 8.89 4.05
C ILE A 85 -5.36 8.26 4.36
N LEU A 86 -5.38 7.21 5.16
CA LEU A 86 -4.24 6.35 5.46
C LEU A 86 -4.44 5.00 4.76
N VAL A 87 -3.40 4.48 4.16
CA VAL A 87 -3.43 3.18 3.48
C VAL A 87 -2.39 2.26 4.12
N GLU A 88 -2.82 1.06 4.46
CA GLU A 88 -1.97 0.01 5.01
C GLU A 88 -1.94 -1.20 4.07
N VAL A 89 -0.77 -1.78 3.89
CA VAL A 89 -0.61 -3.01 3.12
C VAL A 89 -0.27 -4.15 4.06
N GLU A 90 -1.20 -5.10 4.14
CA GLU A 90 -1.07 -6.28 4.99
C GLU A 90 -0.31 -7.38 4.26
N GLY A 91 0.92 -7.63 4.68
CA GLY A 91 1.70 -8.75 4.20
C GLY A 91 1.54 -9.98 5.09
N GLY A 92 1.84 -11.16 4.54
CA GLY A 92 1.95 -12.38 5.32
C GLY A 92 0.65 -12.95 5.88
N ILE A 93 -0.50 -12.63 5.28
CA ILE A 93 -1.81 -13.14 5.73
C ILE A 93 -1.83 -14.68 5.76
N TRP A 94 -1.12 -15.29 4.83
CA TRP A 94 -1.02 -16.74 4.68
C TRP A 94 0.15 -17.36 5.44
N SER A 95 1.08 -16.56 5.93
CA SER A 95 2.07 -17.04 6.88
C SER A 95 1.38 -17.22 8.23
N ASN A 96 1.68 -18.31 8.93
CA ASN A 96 1.15 -18.58 10.27
C ASN A 96 1.55 -17.45 11.23
N GLY A 97 0.94 -16.28 11.08
CA GLY A 97 1.17 -15.09 11.85
C GLY A 97 0.65 -15.22 13.27
N ARG A 98 1.16 -16.19 14.00
CA ARG A 98 0.86 -16.35 15.45
C ARG A 98 1.20 -15.11 16.24
N HIS A 99 2.12 -14.28 15.71
CA HIS A 99 2.55 -13.02 16.32
C HIS A 99 1.54 -11.87 16.13
N THR A 100 0.57 -12.02 15.23
CA THR A 100 -0.49 -11.03 15.02
C THR A 100 -1.65 -11.21 15.98
N ARG A 101 -1.68 -12.31 16.71
CA ARG A 101 -2.69 -12.59 17.72
C ARG A 101 -2.20 -12.15 19.09
N GLY A 102 -3.07 -11.62 19.92
CA GLY A 102 -2.74 -11.13 21.25
C GLY A 102 -2.28 -9.69 21.26
N LYS A 103 -1.10 -9.39 21.85
CA LYS A 103 -0.61 -8.02 22.07
C LYS A 103 -0.48 -7.19 20.80
N GLY A 104 -0.01 -7.79 19.70
CA GLY A 104 0.11 -7.11 18.40
C GLY A 104 -1.25 -6.71 17.85
N TYR A 105 -2.22 -7.58 17.93
CA TYR A 105 -3.58 -7.31 17.49
C TYR A 105 -4.24 -6.19 18.32
N LEU A 106 -4.10 -6.21 19.65
CA LEU A 106 -4.61 -5.15 20.51
C LEU A 106 -3.98 -3.80 20.22
N ALA A 107 -2.66 -3.78 19.99
CA ALA A 107 -1.95 -2.55 19.63
C ALA A 107 -2.45 -1.97 18.30
N ASP A 108 -2.77 -2.83 17.33
CA ASP A 108 -3.35 -2.41 16.05
C ASP A 108 -4.75 -1.84 16.23
N LEU A 109 -5.57 -2.41 17.10
CA LEU A 109 -6.89 -1.85 17.41
C LEU A 109 -6.78 -0.42 17.94
N ASP A 110 -5.88 -0.18 18.89
CA ASP A 110 -5.64 1.16 19.44
C ASP A 110 -5.16 2.15 18.37
N LYS A 111 -4.23 1.71 17.53
CA LYS A 111 -3.70 2.51 16.41
C LYS A 111 -4.80 2.96 15.46
N TYR A 112 -5.63 2.04 15.00
CA TYR A 112 -6.68 2.34 14.02
C TYR A 112 -7.82 3.13 14.62
N ASN A 113 -8.20 2.86 15.87
CA ASN A 113 -9.19 3.65 16.58
C ASN A 113 -8.72 5.10 16.76
N ALA A 114 -7.46 5.31 17.13
CA ALA A 114 -6.87 6.64 17.24
C ALA A 114 -6.87 7.38 15.89
N ALA A 115 -6.53 6.70 14.81
CA ALA A 115 -6.56 7.29 13.47
C ALA A 115 -7.99 7.74 13.10
N THR A 116 -8.98 6.91 13.36
CA THR A 116 -10.39 7.24 13.11
C THR A 116 -10.84 8.43 13.96
N MET A 117 -10.48 8.47 15.24
CA MET A 117 -10.81 9.59 16.12
C MET A 117 -10.17 10.91 15.68
N MET A 118 -9.03 10.85 14.99
CA MET A 118 -8.34 12.01 14.40
C MET A 118 -8.92 12.43 13.04
N GLY A 119 -9.94 11.75 12.56
CA GLY A 119 -10.61 12.04 11.30
C GLY A 119 -10.02 11.37 10.08
N TYR A 120 -9.10 10.41 10.25
CA TYR A 120 -8.56 9.66 9.13
C TYR A 120 -9.47 8.50 8.74
N GLN A 121 -9.59 8.28 7.44
CA GLN A 121 -10.12 7.04 6.89
C GLN A 121 -8.94 6.08 6.69
N VAL A 122 -9.03 4.89 7.24
CA VAL A 122 -7.98 3.87 7.11
C VAL A 122 -8.47 2.78 6.18
N ILE A 123 -7.72 2.57 5.09
CA ILE A 123 -7.98 1.50 4.14
C ILE A 123 -6.84 0.49 4.22
N ARG A 124 -7.20 -0.78 4.27
CA ARG A 124 -6.24 -1.87 4.41
C ARG A 124 -6.39 -2.82 3.23
N PHE A 125 -5.27 -3.16 2.61
CA PHE A 125 -5.21 -4.08 1.48
C PHE A 125 -4.23 -5.21 1.75
N SER A 126 -4.55 -6.39 1.26
CA SER A 126 -3.57 -7.48 1.21
C SER A 126 -2.58 -7.26 0.06
N THR A 127 -1.44 -7.93 0.12
CA THR A 127 -0.47 -7.93 -0.99
C THR A 127 -1.11 -8.43 -2.29
N GLU A 128 -1.99 -9.43 -2.21
CA GLU A 128 -2.70 -9.95 -3.38
C GLU A 128 -3.63 -8.91 -4.01
N GLN A 129 -4.34 -8.14 -3.19
CA GLN A 129 -5.20 -7.06 -3.68
C GLN A 129 -4.39 -5.94 -4.35
N VAL A 130 -3.19 -5.67 -3.85
CA VAL A 130 -2.27 -4.72 -4.49
C VAL A 130 -1.78 -5.28 -5.84
N LYS A 131 -1.33 -6.53 -5.86
CA LYS A 131 -0.83 -7.20 -7.09
C LYS A 131 -1.89 -7.34 -8.17
N SER A 132 -3.13 -7.61 -7.80
CA SER A 132 -4.24 -7.75 -8.76
C SER A 132 -4.73 -6.42 -9.34
N GLY A 133 -4.27 -5.30 -8.79
CA GLY A 133 -4.70 -3.96 -9.16
C GLY A 133 -6.01 -3.53 -8.50
N LYS A 134 -6.61 -4.36 -7.65
CA LYS A 134 -7.84 -4.03 -6.93
C LYS A 134 -7.63 -2.84 -5.98
N ALA A 135 -6.49 -2.81 -5.28
CA ALA A 135 -6.18 -1.74 -4.33
C ALA A 135 -6.11 -0.37 -5.02
N ILE A 136 -5.34 -0.25 -6.09
CA ILE A 136 -5.20 1.03 -6.80
C ILE A 136 -6.50 1.48 -7.46
N GLU A 137 -7.32 0.54 -7.92
CA GLU A 137 -8.63 0.85 -8.48
C GLU A 137 -9.56 1.47 -7.41
N GLN A 138 -9.59 0.90 -6.21
CA GLN A 138 -10.38 1.44 -5.11
C GLN A 138 -9.87 2.81 -4.64
N ILE A 139 -8.56 2.98 -4.57
CA ILE A 139 -7.94 4.27 -4.20
C ILE A 139 -8.28 5.35 -5.22
N GLU A 140 -8.13 5.06 -6.51
CA GLU A 140 -8.49 6.02 -7.57
C GLU A 140 -9.94 6.45 -7.46
N LYS A 141 -10.84 5.51 -7.22
CA LYS A 141 -12.25 5.78 -7.04
C LYS A 141 -12.53 6.67 -5.83
N MET A 142 -11.89 6.39 -4.68
CA MET A 142 -12.00 7.22 -3.48
C MET A 142 -11.51 8.64 -3.72
N VAL A 143 -10.35 8.78 -4.34
CA VAL A 143 -9.73 10.08 -4.63
C VAL A 143 -10.59 10.87 -5.62
N GLY A 144 -11.16 10.22 -6.62
CA GLY A 144 -12.08 10.82 -7.58
C GLY A 144 -13.37 11.31 -6.94
N ASP A 145 -13.95 10.55 -6.04
CA ASP A 145 -15.19 10.90 -5.33
C ASP A 145 -15.00 12.05 -4.34
N LEU A 146 -13.79 12.26 -3.84
CA LEU A 146 -13.43 13.31 -2.90
C LEU A 146 -12.89 14.59 -3.57
N GLY A 147 -12.62 14.49 -4.83
CA GLY A 147 -12.12 15.60 -5.64
C GLY A 147 -13.22 16.48 -6.13
#